data_12343be52763e87714ca8ab6186711b0
#
_entry.id   12343be52763e87714ca8ab6186711b0
#
_cell.length_a   1.000
_cell.length_b   1.000
_cell.length_c   1.000
_cell.angle_alpha   90.00
_cell.angle_beta   90.00
_cell.angle_gamma   90.00
#
_symmetry.space_group_name_H-M   'P 1'
#
loop_
_entity.id
_entity.type
_entity.pdbx_description
1 polymer ?
#
loop_
_entity_poly.entity_id
_entity_poly.type
_entity_poly.pdbx_seq_one_letter_code
_entity_poly.pdbx_strand_id
1 'polypeptide(L)'
;MLESLAHRLAEFFYIYFWEPMFTRSGYNPINTLVYALMLGFGAIYTYRYVLKPLRIRIDENMFIAVTLMVIFGATVRALVDGGILPKHPLLLTPGIFFTTFLIMLPVIVIDAKLKLYPRLTFAWGLILAIWANYLLVTHARSWEPYKLTLLHTVVSWIPVLLYYRWRPFDRLYLYAVLAHYFDVASTVVAIHYYGYREVHWLENILVQHFGAYIYYPWITLILIVVYYGLQKLVTDEEERHLWYLMVYVLGLGPAIRDPAQLVLQIGG
;
A
#
# COMPACT_ATOMS: atom_id res chain seq x y z
N MET A 1 35.09 -21.83 10.17
CA MET A 1 33.67 -22.24 10.17
C MET A 1 32.73 -21.05 10.42
N LEU A 2 32.90 -20.24 11.47
CA LEU A 2 32.08 -19.07 11.77
C LEU A 2 32.19 -17.97 10.70
N GLU A 3 33.40 -17.68 10.20
CA GLU A 3 33.63 -16.70 9.12
C GLU A 3 32.93 -17.12 7.80
N SER A 4 32.95 -18.42 7.47
CA SER A 4 32.25 -18.93 6.28
C SER A 4 30.73 -18.86 6.42
N LEU A 5 30.20 -18.99 7.64
CA LEU A 5 28.75 -18.85 7.91
C LEU A 5 28.34 -17.39 7.84
N ALA A 6 29.10 -16.48 8.44
CA ALA A 6 28.84 -15.03 8.38
C ALA A 6 28.85 -14.53 6.93
N HIS A 7 29.81 -14.98 6.11
CA HIS A 7 29.89 -14.63 4.70
C HIS A 7 28.64 -15.12 3.93
N ARG A 8 28.24 -16.37 4.11
CA ARG A 8 27.01 -16.91 3.47
C ARG A 8 25.74 -16.19 3.90
N LEU A 9 25.63 -15.82 5.17
CA LEU A 9 24.48 -15.03 5.66
C LEU A 9 24.47 -13.63 5.04
N ALA A 10 25.61 -12.96 4.96
CA ALA A 10 25.72 -11.65 4.34
C ALA A 10 25.36 -11.72 2.83
N GLU A 11 25.85 -12.72 2.12
CA GLU A 11 25.52 -12.97 0.71
C GLU A 11 24.02 -13.26 0.54
N PHE A 12 23.41 -14.08 1.39
CA PHE A 12 21.98 -14.34 1.40
C PHE A 12 21.16 -13.06 1.58
N PHE A 13 21.51 -12.23 2.59
CA PHE A 13 20.83 -10.96 2.81
C PHE A 13 21.01 -9.99 1.64
N TYR A 14 22.21 -9.95 1.05
CA TYR A 14 22.47 -9.11 -0.10
C TYR A 14 21.59 -9.50 -1.29
N ILE A 15 21.59 -10.77 -1.68
CA ILE A 15 20.88 -11.28 -2.88
C ILE A 15 19.36 -11.20 -2.72
N TYR A 16 18.83 -11.58 -1.55
CA TYR A 16 17.38 -11.71 -1.38
C TYR A 16 16.70 -10.43 -0.89
N PHE A 17 17.42 -9.50 -0.25
CA PHE A 17 16.82 -8.29 0.34
C PHE A 17 17.43 -7.00 -0.15
N TRP A 18 18.76 -6.88 -0.15
CA TRP A 18 19.42 -5.62 -0.47
C TRP A 18 19.40 -5.30 -1.96
N GLU A 19 19.90 -6.20 -2.78
CA GLU A 19 19.99 -6.00 -4.23
C GLU A 19 18.61 -5.75 -4.88
N PRO A 20 17.54 -6.54 -4.60
CA PRO A 20 16.21 -6.32 -5.15
C PRO A 20 15.62 -4.95 -4.81
N MET A 21 15.97 -4.37 -3.66
CA MET A 21 15.50 -3.06 -3.24
C MET A 21 16.00 -1.93 -4.17
N PHE A 22 17.21 -2.06 -4.72
CA PHE A 22 17.85 -1.02 -5.55
C PHE A 22 17.75 -1.27 -7.05
N THR A 23 17.71 -2.53 -7.48
CA THR A 23 17.81 -2.92 -8.90
C THR A 23 16.46 -3.03 -9.60
N ARG A 24 15.34 -2.88 -8.88
CA ARG A 24 13.97 -3.15 -9.39
C ARG A 24 13.81 -4.57 -9.95
N SER A 25 14.63 -5.54 -9.52
CA SER A 25 14.52 -6.95 -9.94
C SER A 25 13.22 -7.62 -9.46
N GLY A 26 12.40 -6.88 -8.72
CA GLY A 26 11.10 -7.32 -8.25
C GLY A 26 11.15 -8.01 -6.87
N TYR A 27 9.97 -8.44 -6.45
CA TYR A 27 9.83 -9.23 -5.24
C TYR A 27 10.11 -10.70 -5.53
N ASN A 28 10.90 -11.33 -4.68
CA ASN A 28 11.06 -12.78 -4.68
C ASN A 28 10.22 -13.41 -3.55
N PRO A 29 9.89 -14.72 -3.61
CA PRO A 29 9.05 -15.37 -2.60
C PRO A 29 9.56 -15.21 -1.16
N ILE A 30 10.88 -15.17 -0.97
CA ILE A 30 11.51 -15.08 0.35
C ILE A 30 11.30 -13.71 0.97
N ASN A 31 11.66 -12.63 0.25
CA ASN A 31 11.48 -11.28 0.79
C ASN A 31 10.00 -10.91 0.92
N THR A 32 9.14 -11.36 0.00
CA THR A 32 7.68 -11.16 0.09
C THR A 32 7.12 -11.78 1.37
N LEU A 33 7.47 -13.04 1.68
CA LEU A 33 7.04 -13.71 2.89
C LEU A 33 7.54 -12.99 4.16
N VAL A 34 8.84 -12.65 4.19
CA VAL A 34 9.44 -11.96 5.34
C VAL A 34 8.78 -10.59 5.56
N TYR A 35 8.58 -9.80 4.51
CA TYR A 35 7.92 -8.48 4.62
C TYR A 35 6.46 -8.60 5.05
N ALA A 36 5.73 -9.61 4.57
CA ALA A 36 4.35 -9.86 5.00
C ALA A 36 4.30 -10.24 6.48
N LEU A 37 5.22 -11.10 6.96
CA LEU A 37 5.31 -11.46 8.38
C LEU A 37 5.70 -10.25 9.25
N MET A 38 6.68 -9.45 8.82
CA MET A 38 7.08 -8.23 9.55
C MET A 38 5.92 -7.23 9.65
N LEU A 39 5.19 -7.04 8.58
CA LEU A 39 4.00 -6.17 8.56
C LEU A 39 2.92 -6.72 9.50
N GLY A 40 2.59 -8.01 9.40
CA GLY A 40 1.58 -8.66 10.24
C GLY A 40 1.91 -8.62 11.72
N PHE A 41 3.10 -9.06 12.10
CA PHE A 41 3.55 -9.02 13.50
C PHE A 41 3.68 -7.59 14.02
N GLY A 42 4.22 -6.66 13.22
CA GLY A 42 4.33 -5.25 13.58
C GLY A 42 2.97 -4.61 13.85
N ALA A 43 1.98 -4.89 13.01
CA ALA A 43 0.62 -4.39 13.18
C ALA A 43 -0.05 -4.96 14.45
N ILE A 44 0.02 -6.28 14.67
CA ILE A 44 -0.54 -6.92 15.87
C ILE A 44 0.15 -6.40 17.14
N TYR A 45 1.49 -6.28 17.11
CA TYR A 45 2.25 -5.73 18.24
C TYR A 45 1.81 -4.29 18.56
N THR A 46 1.76 -3.44 17.53
CA THR A 46 1.33 -2.04 17.69
C THR A 46 -0.10 -1.95 18.22
N TYR A 47 -1.01 -2.75 17.69
CA TYR A 47 -2.38 -2.79 18.18
C TYR A 47 -2.44 -3.19 19.66
N ARG A 48 -1.82 -4.30 20.05
CA ARG A 48 -1.91 -4.84 21.40
C ARG A 48 -1.21 -3.98 22.44
N TYR A 49 -0.06 -3.42 22.11
CA TYR A 49 0.81 -2.74 23.10
C TYR A 49 0.76 -1.21 23.02
N VAL A 50 0.23 -0.64 21.95
CA VAL A 50 0.13 0.83 21.81
C VAL A 50 -1.32 1.27 21.68
N LEU A 51 -2.05 0.82 20.66
CA LEU A 51 -3.38 1.36 20.35
C LEU A 51 -4.41 0.95 21.42
N LYS A 52 -4.48 -0.34 21.77
CA LYS A 52 -5.44 -0.87 22.74
C LYS A 52 -5.27 -0.25 24.14
N PRO A 53 -4.05 -0.10 24.72
CA PRO A 53 -3.86 0.60 25.99
C PRO A 53 -4.24 2.08 25.94
N LEU A 54 -4.09 2.74 24.80
CA LEU A 54 -4.50 4.14 24.58
C LEU A 54 -5.99 4.27 24.24
N ARG A 55 -6.73 3.17 24.19
CA ARG A 55 -8.15 3.11 23.80
C ARG A 55 -8.44 3.71 22.43
N ILE A 56 -7.46 3.60 21.51
CA ILE A 56 -7.62 4.01 20.12
C ILE A 56 -8.25 2.85 19.35
N ARG A 57 -9.40 3.10 18.75
CA ARG A 57 -10.14 2.11 17.97
C ARG A 57 -9.67 2.09 16.51
N ILE A 58 -9.78 0.93 15.88
CA ILE A 58 -9.58 0.79 14.43
C ILE A 58 -10.92 1.09 13.74
N ASP A 59 -11.21 2.37 13.59
CA ASP A 59 -12.43 2.92 13.00
C ASP A 59 -12.14 3.74 11.73
N GLU A 60 -13.15 4.44 11.23
CA GLU A 60 -13.00 5.32 10.07
C GLU A 60 -11.97 6.43 10.26
N ASN A 61 -11.81 6.94 11.48
CA ASN A 61 -10.81 7.97 11.77
C ASN A 61 -9.40 7.40 11.57
N MET A 62 -9.16 6.15 12.02
CA MET A 62 -7.90 5.47 11.78
C MET A 62 -7.66 5.25 10.28
N PHE A 63 -8.68 4.83 9.53
CA PHE A 63 -8.57 4.67 8.08
C PHE A 63 -8.22 6.00 7.39
N ILE A 64 -8.87 7.11 7.75
CA ILE A 64 -8.56 8.43 7.19
C ILE A 64 -7.12 8.85 7.54
N ALA A 65 -6.70 8.69 8.81
CA ALA A 65 -5.35 9.01 9.24
C ALA A 65 -4.29 8.22 8.45
N VAL A 66 -4.52 6.91 8.32
CA VAL A 66 -3.64 6.03 7.54
C VAL A 66 -3.67 6.39 6.06
N THR A 67 -4.82 6.75 5.49
CA THR A 67 -4.92 7.22 4.10
C THR A 67 -3.98 8.39 3.83
N LEU A 68 -3.97 9.41 4.69
CA LEU A 68 -3.09 10.57 4.54
C LEU A 68 -1.62 10.17 4.56
N MET A 69 -1.24 9.22 5.42
CA MET A 69 0.13 8.71 5.48
C MET A 69 0.49 7.82 4.30
N VAL A 70 -0.47 7.05 3.76
CA VAL A 70 -0.25 6.27 2.53
C VAL A 70 -0.09 7.20 1.34
N ILE A 71 -0.90 8.26 1.23
CA ILE A 71 -0.74 9.30 0.20
C ILE A 71 0.68 9.89 0.27
N PHE A 72 1.12 10.29 1.46
CA PHE A 72 2.48 10.79 1.67
C PHE A 72 3.53 9.76 1.23
N GLY A 73 3.51 8.56 1.81
CA GLY A 73 4.54 7.54 1.57
C GLY A 73 4.58 7.05 0.12
N ALA A 74 3.43 6.81 -0.50
CA ALA A 74 3.32 6.38 -1.89
C ALA A 74 3.81 7.45 -2.86
N THR A 75 3.47 8.74 -2.62
CA THR A 75 3.96 9.86 -3.42
C THR A 75 5.47 10.05 -3.25
N VAL A 76 6.01 9.99 -2.02
CA VAL A 76 7.47 10.03 -1.77
C VAL A 76 8.16 8.89 -2.51
N ARG A 77 7.60 7.69 -2.47
CA ARG A 77 8.16 6.54 -3.19
C ARG A 77 8.17 6.76 -4.70
N ALA A 78 7.10 7.33 -5.27
CA ALA A 78 7.05 7.70 -6.69
C ALA A 78 8.09 8.77 -7.06
N LEU A 79 8.30 9.78 -6.20
CA LEU A 79 9.32 10.82 -6.39
C LEU A 79 10.75 10.25 -6.38
N VAL A 80 11.01 9.22 -5.56
CA VAL A 80 12.28 8.48 -5.58
C VAL A 80 12.44 7.69 -6.88
N ASP A 81 11.39 7.02 -7.35
CA ASP A 81 11.40 6.28 -8.62
C ASP A 81 11.55 7.20 -9.83
N GLY A 82 10.99 8.41 -9.76
CA GLY A 82 11.13 9.46 -10.76
C GLY A 82 12.48 10.20 -10.70
N GLY A 83 13.35 9.89 -9.74
CA GLY A 83 14.67 10.53 -9.59
C GLY A 83 14.65 11.94 -9.01
N ILE A 84 13.50 12.39 -8.47
CA ILE A 84 13.34 13.71 -7.82
C ILE A 84 13.93 13.67 -6.40
N LEU A 85 13.72 12.57 -5.68
CA LEU A 85 14.32 12.34 -4.37
C LEU A 85 15.42 11.27 -4.47
N PRO A 86 16.44 11.32 -3.59
CA PRO A 86 17.53 10.37 -3.61
C PRO A 86 17.07 8.96 -3.25
N LYS A 87 17.66 7.95 -3.88
CA LYS A 87 17.45 6.54 -3.52
C LYS A 87 18.10 6.27 -2.16
N HIS A 88 17.27 6.09 -1.14
CA HIS A 88 17.70 5.73 0.21
C HIS A 88 16.88 4.53 0.71
N PRO A 89 17.46 3.56 1.44
CA PRO A 89 16.74 2.36 1.91
C PRO A 89 15.43 2.66 2.65
N LEU A 90 15.39 3.73 3.43
CA LEU A 90 14.19 4.18 4.16
C LEU A 90 13.08 4.75 3.26
N LEU A 91 13.40 5.12 2.01
CA LEU A 91 12.44 5.65 1.03
C LEU A 91 12.06 4.63 -0.05
N LEU A 92 12.73 3.47 -0.05
CA LEU A 92 12.43 2.34 -0.92
C LEU A 92 11.57 1.32 -0.16
N THR A 93 10.83 0.48 -0.88
CA THR A 93 10.06 -0.62 -0.26
C THR A 93 11.03 -1.74 0.20
N PRO A 94 10.97 -2.23 1.46
CA PRO A 94 9.93 -1.98 2.46
C PRO A 94 10.18 -0.78 3.39
N GLY A 95 11.33 -0.11 3.31
CA GLY A 95 11.73 0.98 4.22
C GLY A 95 10.71 2.09 4.33
N ILE A 96 10.03 2.45 3.23
CA ILE A 96 9.02 3.52 3.23
C ILE A 96 7.84 3.21 4.18
N PHE A 97 7.44 1.94 4.33
CA PHE A 97 6.41 1.56 5.30
C PHE A 97 6.87 1.81 6.73
N PHE A 98 8.12 1.47 7.06
CA PHE A 98 8.68 1.76 8.38
C PHE A 98 8.81 3.25 8.61
N THR A 99 9.26 4.01 7.62
CA THR A 99 9.41 5.47 7.71
C THR A 99 8.08 6.14 7.97
N THR A 100 7.05 5.83 7.20
CA THR A 100 5.71 6.39 7.39
C THR A 100 5.11 5.99 8.73
N PHE A 101 5.29 4.74 9.14
CA PHE A 101 4.84 4.24 10.44
C PHE A 101 5.55 4.95 11.60
N LEU A 102 6.88 5.09 11.56
CA LEU A 102 7.67 5.75 12.61
C LEU A 102 7.40 7.27 12.70
N ILE A 103 7.01 7.90 11.61
CA ILE A 103 6.59 9.31 11.61
C ILE A 103 5.18 9.46 12.18
N MET A 104 4.27 8.54 11.89
CA MET A 104 2.87 8.62 12.28
C MET A 104 2.64 8.19 13.74
N LEU A 105 3.24 7.09 14.18
CA LEU A 105 2.94 6.47 15.47
C LEU A 105 3.16 7.42 16.67
N PRO A 106 4.28 8.17 16.78
CA PRO A 106 4.47 9.14 17.86
C PRO A 106 3.38 10.23 17.90
N VAL A 107 2.93 10.68 16.73
CA VAL A 107 1.88 11.70 16.64
C VAL A 107 0.53 11.15 17.13
N ILE A 108 0.18 9.91 16.75
CA ILE A 108 -1.01 9.22 17.27
C ILE A 108 -0.96 9.12 18.80
N VAL A 109 0.20 8.72 19.36
CA VAL A 109 0.38 8.57 20.80
C VAL A 109 0.24 9.91 21.54
N ILE A 110 0.84 10.98 21.01
CA ILE A 110 0.76 12.32 21.57
C ILE A 110 -0.69 12.83 21.50
N ASP A 111 -1.32 12.69 20.34
CA ASP A 111 -2.71 13.11 20.07
C ASP A 111 -3.69 12.43 21.04
N ALA A 112 -3.53 11.12 21.25
CA ALA A 112 -4.34 10.37 22.20
C ALA A 112 -4.08 10.79 23.67
N LYS A 113 -2.82 10.98 24.08
CA LYS A 113 -2.48 11.44 25.44
C LYS A 113 -3.01 12.83 25.73
N LEU A 114 -3.02 13.71 24.73
CA LEU A 114 -3.60 15.05 24.84
C LEU A 114 -5.12 15.06 24.72
N LYS A 115 -5.76 13.91 24.48
CA LYS A 115 -7.21 13.75 24.25
C LYS A 115 -7.72 14.56 23.03
N LEU A 116 -6.88 14.78 22.06
CA LEU A 116 -7.19 15.51 20.82
C LEU A 116 -7.39 14.57 19.61
N TYR A 117 -7.10 13.27 19.77
CA TYR A 117 -7.24 12.30 18.70
C TYR A 117 -8.63 12.35 18.05
N PRO A 118 -8.73 12.41 16.71
CA PRO A 118 -7.66 12.27 15.70
C PRO A 118 -7.12 13.58 15.10
N ARG A 119 -7.28 14.71 15.75
CA ARG A 119 -7.07 16.07 15.17
C ARG A 119 -5.62 16.34 14.77
N LEU A 120 -4.66 16.12 15.69
CA LEU A 120 -3.24 16.34 15.41
C LEU A 120 -2.74 15.34 14.36
N THR A 121 -3.21 14.09 14.46
CA THR A 121 -2.87 13.04 13.51
C THR A 121 -3.31 13.39 12.09
N PHE A 122 -4.54 13.92 11.93
CA PHE A 122 -5.04 14.39 10.65
C PHE A 122 -4.27 15.60 10.13
N ALA A 123 -4.04 16.61 10.97
CA ALA A 123 -3.29 17.80 10.58
C ALA A 123 -1.88 17.44 10.10
N TRP A 124 -1.19 16.58 10.84
CA TRP A 124 0.15 16.13 10.50
C TRP A 124 0.18 15.34 9.19
N GLY A 125 -0.68 14.34 9.06
CA GLY A 125 -0.80 13.55 7.83
C GLY A 125 -1.13 14.41 6.61
N LEU A 126 -2.02 15.40 6.77
CA LEU A 126 -2.39 16.34 5.71
C LEU A 126 -1.21 17.22 5.29
N ILE A 127 -0.46 17.76 6.24
CA ILE A 127 0.74 18.58 5.95
C ILE A 127 1.75 17.76 5.13
N LEU A 128 2.03 16.54 5.54
CA LEU A 128 2.97 15.66 4.83
C LEU A 128 2.45 15.27 3.43
N ALA A 129 1.17 14.94 3.32
CA ALA A 129 0.54 14.61 2.05
C ALA A 129 0.57 15.81 1.08
N ILE A 130 0.25 17.02 1.55
CA ILE A 130 0.33 18.25 0.75
C ILE A 130 1.77 18.50 0.29
N TRP A 131 2.75 18.38 1.18
CA TRP A 131 4.16 18.58 0.84
C TRP A 131 4.62 17.62 -0.28
N ALA A 132 4.33 16.33 -0.13
CA ALA A 132 4.74 15.34 -1.12
C ALA A 132 4.04 15.55 -2.46
N ASN A 133 2.74 15.86 -2.44
CA ASN A 133 1.98 16.12 -3.66
C ASN A 133 2.34 17.47 -4.31
N TYR A 134 2.75 18.47 -3.54
CA TYR A 134 3.33 19.70 -4.11
C TYR A 134 4.58 19.39 -4.97
N LEU A 135 5.48 18.54 -4.45
CA LEU A 135 6.64 18.08 -5.22
C LEU A 135 6.23 17.28 -6.46
N LEU A 136 5.22 16.42 -6.35
CA LEU A 136 4.69 15.68 -7.50
C LEU A 136 4.15 16.62 -8.58
N VAL A 137 3.34 17.60 -8.19
CA VAL A 137 2.71 18.56 -9.11
C VAL A 137 3.74 19.41 -9.83
N THR A 138 4.77 19.88 -9.10
CA THR A 138 5.82 20.74 -9.67
C THR A 138 6.76 20.00 -10.63
N HIS A 139 6.84 18.67 -10.57
CA HIS A 139 7.69 17.85 -11.43
C HIS A 139 6.89 16.96 -12.39
N ALA A 140 5.58 17.06 -12.38
CA ALA A 140 4.71 16.29 -13.27
C ALA A 140 4.95 16.66 -14.74
N ARG A 141 5.14 15.63 -15.58
CA ARG A 141 5.33 15.79 -17.03
C ARG A 141 4.01 15.64 -17.79
N SER A 142 3.17 14.71 -17.37
CA SER A 142 1.86 14.47 -17.97
C SER A 142 0.88 13.94 -16.94
N TRP A 143 -0.32 14.53 -16.89
CA TRP A 143 -1.42 14.07 -16.02
C TRP A 143 -2.33 13.03 -16.66
N GLU A 144 -2.05 12.64 -17.90
CA GLU A 144 -2.88 11.67 -18.63
C GLU A 144 -2.97 10.31 -17.91
N PRO A 145 -1.86 9.71 -17.39
CA PRO A 145 -1.94 8.45 -16.68
C PRO A 145 -2.86 8.51 -15.47
N TYR A 146 -2.81 9.61 -14.71
CA TYR A 146 -3.67 9.80 -13.55
C TYR A 146 -5.14 9.90 -13.93
N LYS A 147 -5.46 10.65 -15.01
CA LYS A 147 -6.84 10.78 -15.54
C LYS A 147 -7.38 9.43 -15.98
N LEU A 148 -6.60 8.66 -16.73
CA LEU A 148 -6.99 7.32 -17.18
C LEU A 148 -7.19 6.38 -15.99
N THR A 149 -6.29 6.39 -15.03
CA THR A 149 -6.42 5.58 -13.80
C THR A 149 -7.68 5.95 -13.03
N LEU A 150 -7.97 7.23 -12.83
CA LEU A 150 -9.19 7.67 -12.15
C LEU A 150 -10.46 7.25 -12.90
N LEU A 151 -10.45 7.34 -14.22
CA LEU A 151 -11.58 6.90 -15.06
C LEU A 151 -11.83 5.38 -14.86
N HIS A 152 -10.78 4.56 -14.99
CA HIS A 152 -10.88 3.11 -14.78
C HIS A 152 -11.32 2.78 -13.34
N THR A 153 -10.82 3.53 -12.36
CA THR A 153 -11.21 3.37 -10.95
C THR A 153 -12.70 3.63 -10.75
N VAL A 154 -13.20 4.76 -11.22
CA VAL A 154 -14.62 5.12 -11.07
C VAL A 154 -15.52 4.07 -11.75
N VAL A 155 -15.18 3.66 -12.97
CA VAL A 155 -15.93 2.63 -13.69
C VAL A 155 -15.92 1.30 -12.93
N SER A 156 -14.76 0.88 -12.40
CA SER A 156 -14.63 -0.38 -11.69
C SER A 156 -15.30 -0.37 -10.29
N TRP A 157 -15.43 0.80 -9.66
CA TRP A 157 -16.14 0.95 -8.38
C TRP A 157 -17.65 0.81 -8.50
N ILE A 158 -18.24 1.13 -9.67
CA ILE A 158 -19.70 1.06 -9.88
C ILE A 158 -20.25 -0.33 -9.50
N PRO A 159 -19.80 -1.45 -10.09
CA PRO A 159 -20.34 -2.77 -9.74
C PRO A 159 -20.09 -3.14 -8.28
N VAL A 160 -18.96 -2.72 -7.68
CA VAL A 160 -18.66 -2.95 -6.27
C VAL A 160 -19.67 -2.24 -5.37
N LEU A 161 -19.94 -0.96 -5.64
CA LEU A 161 -20.88 -0.15 -4.85
C LEU A 161 -22.33 -0.63 -5.02
N LEU A 162 -22.71 -1.05 -6.24
CA LEU A 162 -24.03 -1.65 -6.50
C LEU A 162 -24.18 -2.97 -5.74
N TYR A 163 -23.16 -3.82 -5.76
CA TYR A 163 -23.17 -5.06 -4.97
C TYR A 163 -23.26 -4.76 -3.48
N TYR A 164 -22.45 -3.82 -2.96
CA TYR A 164 -22.50 -3.40 -1.56
C TYR A 164 -23.89 -2.86 -1.17
N ARG A 165 -24.53 -2.10 -2.04
CA ARG A 165 -25.89 -1.57 -1.81
C ARG A 165 -26.93 -2.70 -1.73
N TRP A 166 -26.73 -3.76 -2.49
CA TRP A 166 -27.63 -4.93 -2.51
C TRP A 166 -27.34 -5.93 -1.39
N ARG A 167 -26.06 -6.18 -1.11
CA ARG A 167 -25.57 -7.12 -0.08
C ARG A 167 -24.51 -6.42 0.76
N PRO A 168 -24.90 -5.59 1.73
CA PRO A 168 -23.94 -4.88 2.55
C PRO A 168 -23.10 -5.84 3.40
N PHE A 169 -21.84 -5.55 3.49
CA PHE A 169 -20.84 -6.19 4.33
C PHE A 169 -20.11 -5.14 5.16
N ASP A 170 -19.07 -5.51 5.89
CA ASP A 170 -18.35 -4.56 6.74
C ASP A 170 -17.82 -3.35 5.94
N ARG A 171 -18.15 -2.13 6.42
CA ARG A 171 -17.81 -0.88 5.74
C ARG A 171 -16.31 -0.63 5.66
N LEU A 172 -15.54 -1.02 6.70
CA LEU A 172 -14.09 -0.87 6.69
C LEU A 172 -13.46 -1.83 5.68
N TYR A 173 -14.07 -3.01 5.47
CA TYR A 173 -13.64 -3.90 4.41
C TYR A 173 -14.00 -3.36 3.00
N LEU A 174 -15.12 -2.65 2.87
CA LEU A 174 -15.44 -1.97 1.60
C LEU A 174 -14.33 -1.01 1.20
N TYR A 175 -13.75 -0.24 2.13
CA TYR A 175 -12.62 0.63 1.83
C TYR A 175 -11.41 -0.16 1.28
N ALA A 176 -11.13 -1.34 1.85
CA ALA A 176 -10.08 -2.20 1.35
C ALA A 176 -10.37 -2.71 -0.07
N VAL A 177 -11.62 -3.11 -0.35
CA VAL A 177 -12.04 -3.52 -1.70
C VAL A 177 -11.86 -2.37 -2.70
N LEU A 178 -12.34 -1.17 -2.37
CA LEU A 178 -12.21 0.01 -3.25
C LEU A 178 -10.75 0.38 -3.51
N ALA A 179 -9.88 0.25 -2.50
CA ALA A 179 -8.44 0.51 -2.65
C ALA A 179 -7.79 -0.47 -3.62
N HIS A 180 -8.09 -1.76 -3.53
CA HIS A 180 -7.57 -2.76 -4.47
C HIS A 180 -8.11 -2.62 -5.89
N TYR A 181 -9.37 -2.19 -6.06
CA TYR A 181 -9.88 -1.88 -7.39
C TYR A 181 -9.22 -0.64 -8.00
N PHE A 182 -8.81 0.32 -7.18
CA PHE A 182 -7.99 1.44 -7.61
C PHE A 182 -6.57 0.97 -8.01
N ASP A 183 -5.97 0.07 -7.26
CA ASP A 183 -4.69 -0.56 -7.60
C ASP A 183 -4.75 -1.31 -8.92
N VAL A 184 -5.77 -2.15 -9.11
CA VAL A 184 -6.01 -2.82 -10.40
C VAL A 184 -6.18 -1.83 -11.54
N ALA A 185 -6.93 -0.75 -11.33
CA ALA A 185 -7.09 0.29 -12.35
C ALA A 185 -5.74 0.92 -12.74
N SER A 186 -4.88 1.21 -11.76
CA SER A 186 -3.54 1.75 -12.01
C SER A 186 -2.64 0.77 -12.77
N THR A 187 -2.68 -0.51 -12.39
CA THR A 187 -1.92 -1.60 -13.04
C THR A 187 -2.40 -1.83 -14.48
N VAL A 188 -3.72 -1.89 -14.70
CA VAL A 188 -4.30 -2.03 -16.05
C VAL A 188 -3.88 -0.86 -16.94
N VAL A 189 -3.94 0.36 -16.43
CA VAL A 189 -3.50 1.55 -17.18
C VAL A 189 -2.01 1.46 -17.50
N ALA A 190 -1.16 1.14 -16.54
CA ALA A 190 0.28 1.03 -16.73
C ALA A 190 0.64 -0.03 -17.80
N ILE A 191 0.02 -1.20 -17.76
CA ILE A 191 0.31 -2.30 -18.67
C ILE A 191 -0.31 -2.05 -20.06
N HIS A 192 -1.61 -1.73 -20.10
CA HIS A 192 -2.35 -1.68 -21.36
C HIS A 192 -2.04 -0.43 -22.20
N TYR A 193 -1.89 0.74 -21.56
CA TYR A 193 -1.70 2.02 -22.28
C TYR A 193 -0.23 2.45 -22.36
N TYR A 194 0.61 2.03 -21.39
CA TYR A 194 2.00 2.49 -21.31
C TYR A 194 3.03 1.38 -21.45
N GLY A 195 2.60 0.12 -21.69
CA GLY A 195 3.49 -1.00 -22.01
C GLY A 195 4.37 -1.46 -20.85
N TYR A 196 4.00 -1.13 -19.61
CA TYR A 196 4.72 -1.62 -18.43
C TYR A 196 4.56 -3.13 -18.30
N ARG A 197 5.58 -3.78 -17.72
CA ARG A 197 5.56 -5.22 -17.47
C ARG A 197 5.23 -5.48 -16.00
N GLU A 198 4.44 -6.52 -15.79
CA GLU A 198 4.16 -7.01 -14.44
C GLU A 198 5.43 -7.61 -13.83
N VAL A 199 5.71 -7.26 -12.57
CA VAL A 199 6.89 -7.73 -11.84
C VAL A 199 6.61 -8.97 -10.98
N HIS A 200 5.35 -9.27 -10.68
CA HIS A 200 4.95 -10.45 -9.94
C HIS A 200 4.78 -11.64 -10.89
N TRP A 201 5.47 -12.73 -10.59
CA TRP A 201 5.57 -13.89 -11.50
C TRP A 201 4.22 -14.53 -11.84
N LEU A 202 3.31 -14.67 -10.85
CA LEU A 202 2.00 -15.30 -11.06
C LEU A 202 1.08 -14.40 -11.89
N GLU A 203 1.01 -13.13 -11.53
CA GLU A 203 0.25 -12.12 -12.25
C GLU A 203 0.77 -11.94 -13.68
N ASN A 204 2.08 -12.01 -13.88
CA ASN A 204 2.66 -11.94 -15.22
C ASN A 204 2.18 -13.09 -16.11
N ILE A 205 2.08 -14.33 -15.57
CA ILE A 205 1.52 -15.48 -16.32
C ILE A 205 0.06 -15.19 -16.71
N LEU A 206 -0.75 -14.67 -15.79
CA LEU A 206 -2.15 -14.34 -16.07
C LEU A 206 -2.29 -13.25 -17.15
N VAL A 207 -1.48 -12.20 -17.06
CA VAL A 207 -1.49 -11.11 -18.05
C VAL A 207 -1.05 -11.59 -19.44
N GLN A 208 -0.04 -12.44 -19.53
CA GLN A 208 0.42 -12.98 -20.81
C GLN A 208 -0.63 -13.82 -21.53
N HIS A 209 -1.49 -14.53 -20.80
CA HIS A 209 -2.52 -15.40 -21.37
C HIS A 209 -3.86 -14.70 -21.60
N PHE A 210 -4.25 -13.77 -20.72
CA PHE A 210 -5.59 -13.19 -20.68
C PHE A 210 -5.63 -11.67 -20.83
N GLY A 211 -4.44 -11.02 -20.90
CA GLY A 211 -4.34 -9.56 -20.94
C GLY A 211 -4.53 -8.90 -19.56
N ALA A 212 -4.27 -7.58 -19.48
CA ALA A 212 -4.24 -6.86 -18.22
C ALA A 212 -5.58 -6.85 -17.46
N TYR A 213 -6.71 -6.92 -18.17
CA TYR A 213 -8.04 -6.87 -17.53
C TYR A 213 -8.37 -8.09 -16.67
N ILE A 214 -7.58 -9.18 -16.73
CA ILE A 214 -7.71 -10.36 -15.86
C ILE A 214 -7.53 -10.01 -14.37
N TYR A 215 -6.88 -8.88 -14.07
CA TYR A 215 -6.69 -8.44 -12.69
C TYR A 215 -8.01 -8.19 -11.94
N TYR A 216 -9.06 -7.71 -12.61
CA TYR A 216 -10.35 -7.46 -11.96
C TYR A 216 -10.98 -8.73 -11.39
N PRO A 217 -11.23 -9.80 -12.16
CA PRO A 217 -11.75 -11.04 -11.57
C PRO A 217 -10.75 -11.71 -10.62
N TRP A 218 -9.44 -11.60 -10.87
CA TRP A 218 -8.40 -12.16 -10.00
C TRP A 218 -8.41 -11.53 -8.61
N ILE A 219 -8.37 -10.20 -8.51
CA ILE A 219 -8.41 -9.53 -7.21
C ILE A 219 -9.75 -9.72 -6.51
N THR A 220 -10.86 -9.78 -7.27
CA THR A 220 -12.18 -10.07 -6.70
C THR A 220 -12.18 -11.41 -5.97
N LEU A 221 -11.63 -12.46 -6.60
CA LEU A 221 -11.52 -13.77 -5.98
C LEU A 221 -10.68 -13.73 -4.70
N ILE A 222 -9.50 -13.08 -4.75
CA ILE A 222 -8.63 -12.93 -3.58
C ILE A 222 -9.36 -12.21 -2.44
N LEU A 223 -10.01 -11.08 -2.71
CA LEU A 223 -10.72 -10.32 -1.69
C LEU A 223 -11.89 -11.10 -1.08
N ILE A 224 -12.62 -11.88 -1.87
CA ILE A 224 -13.67 -12.76 -1.35
C ILE A 224 -13.07 -13.80 -0.38
N VAL A 225 -11.98 -14.47 -0.78
CA VAL A 225 -11.31 -15.47 0.06
C VAL A 225 -10.78 -14.84 1.35
N VAL A 226 -10.15 -13.67 1.26
CA VAL A 226 -9.63 -12.92 2.42
C VAL A 226 -10.77 -12.52 3.35
N TYR A 227 -11.88 -11.98 2.83
CA TYR A 227 -13.03 -11.59 3.64
C TYR A 227 -13.58 -12.76 4.46
N TYR A 228 -13.95 -13.84 3.81
CA TYR A 228 -14.51 -15.01 4.49
C TYR A 228 -13.49 -15.71 5.40
N GLY A 229 -12.21 -15.71 5.00
CA GLY A 229 -11.13 -16.20 5.84
C GLY A 229 -11.01 -15.42 7.15
N LEU A 230 -11.01 -14.09 7.09
CA LEU A 230 -10.93 -13.22 8.25
C LEU A 230 -12.19 -13.32 9.13
N GLN A 231 -13.39 -13.41 8.54
CA GLN A 231 -14.63 -13.63 9.28
C GLN A 231 -14.62 -14.93 10.07
N LYS A 232 -14.02 -15.99 9.53
CA LYS A 232 -13.97 -17.30 10.16
C LYS A 232 -12.84 -17.45 11.18
N LEU A 233 -11.67 -16.86 10.91
CA LEU A 233 -10.45 -17.09 11.69
C LEU A 233 -10.25 -16.04 12.79
N VAL A 234 -10.79 -14.81 12.62
CA VAL A 234 -10.58 -13.70 13.56
C VAL A 234 -11.91 -13.37 14.24
N THR A 235 -12.06 -13.80 15.48
CA THR A 235 -13.31 -13.64 16.26
C THR A 235 -13.42 -12.26 16.90
N ASP A 236 -12.29 -11.62 17.28
CA ASP A 236 -12.27 -10.26 17.82
C ASP A 236 -12.50 -9.24 16.69
N GLU A 237 -13.51 -8.40 16.84
CA GLU A 237 -13.92 -7.43 15.82
C GLU A 237 -12.85 -6.36 15.58
N GLU A 238 -12.22 -5.85 16.64
CA GLU A 238 -11.17 -4.83 16.54
C GLU A 238 -9.91 -5.40 15.86
N GLU A 239 -9.55 -6.66 16.17
CA GLU A 239 -8.44 -7.34 15.49
C GLU A 239 -8.79 -7.58 14.01
N ARG A 240 -10.04 -7.91 13.69
CA ARG A 240 -10.49 -8.05 12.31
C ARG A 240 -10.44 -6.72 11.54
N HIS A 241 -10.82 -5.60 12.16
CA HIS A 241 -10.66 -4.26 11.58
C HIS A 241 -9.19 -3.89 11.35
N LEU A 242 -8.26 -4.34 12.21
CA LEU A 242 -6.82 -4.21 11.96
C LEU A 242 -6.41 -4.93 10.67
N TRP A 243 -6.87 -6.15 10.47
CA TRP A 243 -6.59 -6.89 9.24
C TRP A 243 -7.19 -6.21 8.01
N TYR A 244 -8.39 -5.65 8.12
CA TYR A 244 -8.98 -4.85 7.03
C TYR A 244 -8.15 -3.62 6.71
N LEU A 245 -7.63 -2.93 7.74
CA LEU A 245 -6.73 -1.79 7.55
C LEU A 245 -5.44 -2.21 6.83
N MET A 246 -4.89 -3.37 7.15
CA MET A 246 -3.71 -3.89 6.46
C MET A 246 -3.99 -4.21 4.99
N VAL A 247 -5.09 -4.91 4.70
CA VAL A 247 -5.53 -5.17 3.32
C VAL A 247 -5.74 -3.84 2.58
N TYR A 248 -6.35 -2.84 3.23
CA TYR A 248 -6.53 -1.51 2.67
C TYR A 248 -5.21 -0.82 2.28
N VAL A 249 -4.22 -0.82 3.16
CA VAL A 249 -2.91 -0.20 2.91
C VAL A 249 -2.17 -0.87 1.77
N LEU A 250 -2.26 -2.20 1.67
CA LEU A 250 -1.63 -2.98 0.60
C LEU A 250 -2.22 -2.67 -0.78
N GLY A 251 -3.51 -2.35 -0.87
CA GLY A 251 -4.13 -1.89 -2.11
C GLY A 251 -3.89 -0.40 -2.38
N LEU A 252 -4.04 0.46 -1.37
CA LEU A 252 -3.96 1.91 -1.58
C LEU A 252 -2.54 2.39 -1.92
N GLY A 253 -1.51 1.76 -1.35
CA GLY A 253 -0.11 2.15 -1.58
C GLY A 253 0.29 2.13 -3.06
N PRO A 254 0.23 0.98 -3.74
CA PRO A 254 0.51 0.90 -5.17
C PRO A 254 -0.50 1.69 -6.01
N ALA A 255 -1.79 1.71 -5.65
CA ALA A 255 -2.82 2.49 -6.34
C ALA A 255 -2.46 3.97 -6.51
N ILE A 256 -1.79 4.57 -5.52
CA ILE A 256 -1.34 5.97 -5.57
C ILE A 256 0.04 6.08 -6.21
N ARG A 257 0.96 5.16 -5.86
CA ARG A 257 2.35 5.22 -6.34
C ARG A 257 2.45 5.07 -7.85
N ASP A 258 1.78 4.10 -8.43
CA ASP A 258 1.97 3.71 -9.82
C ASP A 258 1.56 4.82 -10.81
N PRO A 259 0.37 5.43 -10.73
CA PRO A 259 0.04 6.56 -11.59
C PRO A 259 0.92 7.79 -11.30
N ALA A 260 1.33 8.02 -10.04
CA ALA A 260 2.26 9.11 -9.71
C ALA A 260 3.63 8.90 -10.35
N GLN A 261 4.13 7.66 -10.40
CA GLN A 261 5.37 7.32 -11.09
C GLN A 261 5.26 7.54 -12.61
N LEU A 262 4.16 7.13 -13.23
CA LEU A 262 3.89 7.34 -14.65
C LEU A 262 3.87 8.84 -14.99
N VAL A 263 3.22 9.67 -14.17
CA VAL A 263 3.16 11.13 -14.32
C VAL A 263 4.56 11.77 -14.38
N LEU A 264 5.53 11.23 -13.64
CA LEU A 264 6.91 11.73 -13.60
C LEU A 264 7.79 11.21 -14.73
N GLN A 265 7.49 10.05 -15.31
CA GLN A 265 8.36 9.33 -16.24
C GLN A 265 7.98 9.47 -17.71
N ILE A 266 6.70 9.74 -18.02
CA ILE A 266 6.22 9.84 -19.39
C ILE A 266 6.72 11.13 -20.02
N GLY A 267 7.43 11.00 -21.13
CA GLY A 267 7.99 12.12 -21.92
C GLY A 267 9.50 12.32 -21.77
N GLY A 268 10.20 11.33 -21.18
CA GLY A 268 11.68 11.28 -21.15
C GLY A 268 12.23 10.27 -22.14
#